data_c0b7df41e0ea25ed30bdc2051e2f8e63
#
_entry.id   c0b7df41e0ea25ed30bdc2051e2f8e63
#
_cell.length_a   1.000
_cell.length_b   1.000
_cell.length_c   1.000
_cell.angle_alpha   90.00
_cell.angle_beta   90.00
_cell.angle_gamma   90.00
#
_symmetry.space_group_name_H-M   'P 1'
#
loop_
_entity.id
_entity.type
_entity.pdbx_description
1 polymer ?
#
loop_
_entity_poly.entity_id
_entity_poly.type
_entity_poly.pdbx_seq_one_letter_code
_entity_poly.pdbx_strand_id
1 'polypeptide(L)'
;MNLGVCAILWVGGIQVNVGELTQGQVMAFVNYMTQTLTSIVYVANLVVVFTKASASASRINEVLNCEPSITDEGNQSVALPKPSELAGGAVPVPALSLSHASFSFGAGAANAVSDVTLELPLGKTLGIIGGTGSGKSTLVSLIPRLYDASTGSVSVMGSDVRAWPLDQLRHVVATVPQRASLVSGTIRSNLTWRDEAATDEELWAALDMAQASEFVRKKPQGLDAPVEAGGKNFSGGQRQRLTIARALVGSPQVLIMDDSASALDFKTDAALRHAIRERSVRGAAEGGLPLTTVIVSQRVSTVRDADMICVLDHGSVAGLGTHDELYASCQLYREICQSQLRREELEGQQGSAAPASTPIASASVCAKEGC
;
A
#
# COMPACT_ATOMS: atom_id res chain seq x y z
N MET A 1 -28.50 -33.91 39.32
CA MET A 1 -29.93 -33.60 39.42
C MET A 1 -30.76 -34.88 39.70
N ASN A 2 -30.75 -35.90 38.86
CA ASN A 2 -31.59 -37.07 38.99
C ASN A 2 -31.39 -37.87 40.29
N LEU A 3 -30.15 -38.05 40.78
CA LEU A 3 -29.87 -38.71 42.06
C LEU A 3 -30.51 -38.00 43.27
N GLY A 4 -30.52 -36.67 43.29
CA GLY A 4 -31.15 -35.89 44.34
C GLY A 4 -32.66 -36.00 44.32
N VAL A 5 -33.30 -36.04 43.15
CA VAL A 5 -34.72 -36.28 42.98
C VAL A 5 -35.09 -37.67 43.49
N CYS A 6 -34.31 -38.71 43.10
CA CYS A 6 -34.51 -40.06 43.59
C CYS A 6 -34.41 -40.16 45.13
N ALA A 7 -33.45 -39.49 45.74
CA ALA A 7 -33.26 -39.45 47.18
C ALA A 7 -34.49 -38.83 47.91
N ILE A 8 -34.95 -37.65 47.38
CA ILE A 8 -36.13 -36.98 47.94
C ILE A 8 -37.38 -37.83 47.81
N LEU A 9 -37.59 -38.48 46.66
CA LEU A 9 -38.73 -39.37 46.47
C LEU A 9 -38.66 -40.60 47.37
N TRP A 10 -37.46 -41.18 47.56
CA TRP A 10 -37.27 -42.34 48.45
C TRP A 10 -37.54 -41.97 49.92
N VAL A 11 -36.89 -40.97 50.47
CA VAL A 11 -37.05 -40.55 51.87
C VAL A 11 -38.43 -39.94 52.08
N GLY A 12 -38.93 -39.09 51.15
CA GLY A 12 -40.27 -38.52 51.22
C GLY A 12 -41.40 -39.59 51.18
N GLY A 13 -41.22 -40.64 50.38
CA GLY A 13 -42.17 -41.77 50.35
C GLY A 13 -42.25 -42.52 51.67
N ILE A 14 -41.15 -42.73 52.39
CA ILE A 14 -41.11 -43.29 53.71
C ILE A 14 -41.88 -42.42 54.70
N GLN A 15 -41.66 -41.12 54.70
CA GLN A 15 -42.27 -40.16 55.61
C GLN A 15 -43.77 -39.96 55.34
N VAL A 16 -44.23 -40.08 54.11
CA VAL A 16 -45.68 -40.13 53.78
C VAL A 16 -46.34 -41.34 54.32
N ASN A 17 -45.68 -42.49 54.28
CA ASN A 17 -46.24 -43.75 54.86
C ASN A 17 -46.36 -43.74 56.42
N VAL A 18 -45.46 -42.99 57.08
CA VAL A 18 -45.47 -42.76 58.53
C VAL A 18 -46.50 -41.68 58.93
N GLY A 19 -47.03 -40.93 57.96
CA GLY A 19 -48.00 -39.85 58.16
C GLY A 19 -47.43 -38.50 58.57
N GLU A 20 -46.11 -38.32 58.50
CA GLU A 20 -45.41 -37.04 58.83
C GLU A 20 -45.48 -36.04 57.71
N LEU A 21 -45.54 -36.46 56.44
CA LEU A 21 -45.60 -35.60 55.26
C LEU A 21 -46.80 -35.95 54.38
N THR A 22 -47.31 -34.95 53.66
CA THR A 22 -48.30 -35.15 52.60
C THR A 22 -47.62 -35.34 51.24
N GLN A 23 -48.31 -36.07 50.33
CA GLN A 23 -47.78 -36.24 48.95
C GLN A 23 -47.50 -34.91 48.25
N GLY A 24 -48.36 -33.89 48.51
CA GLY A 24 -48.16 -32.56 47.95
C GLY A 24 -46.88 -31.88 48.44
N GLN A 25 -46.51 -32.11 49.72
CA GLN A 25 -45.21 -31.54 50.23
C GLN A 25 -43.99 -32.19 49.60
N VAL A 26 -43.98 -33.49 49.35
CA VAL A 26 -42.90 -34.22 48.68
C VAL A 26 -42.72 -33.66 47.23
N MET A 27 -43.85 -33.50 46.52
CA MET A 27 -43.83 -32.92 45.18
C MET A 27 -43.34 -31.47 45.21
N ALA A 28 -43.71 -30.67 46.21
CA ALA A 28 -43.18 -29.28 46.36
C ALA A 28 -41.65 -29.27 46.58
N PHE A 29 -41.13 -30.20 47.42
CA PHE A 29 -39.68 -30.32 47.63
C PHE A 29 -38.92 -30.67 46.36
N VAL A 30 -39.41 -31.58 45.52
CA VAL A 30 -38.82 -31.93 44.23
C VAL A 30 -38.80 -30.72 43.33
N ASN A 31 -39.90 -29.96 43.24
CA ASN A 31 -39.97 -28.74 42.44
C ASN A 31 -38.99 -27.66 42.93
N TYR A 32 -38.95 -27.38 44.24
CA TYR A 32 -38.03 -26.39 44.80
C TYR A 32 -36.56 -26.77 44.57
N MET A 33 -36.20 -28.06 44.78
CA MET A 33 -34.86 -28.54 44.52
C MET A 33 -34.48 -28.36 43.05
N THR A 34 -35.36 -28.72 42.09
CA THR A 34 -35.13 -28.60 40.68
C THR A 34 -34.96 -27.11 40.28
N GLN A 35 -35.84 -26.25 40.83
CA GLN A 35 -35.74 -24.79 40.55
C GLN A 35 -34.47 -24.18 41.12
N THR A 36 -34.08 -24.57 42.35
CA THR A 36 -32.84 -24.08 42.97
C THR A 36 -31.61 -24.49 42.17
N LEU A 37 -31.53 -25.76 41.77
CA LEU A 37 -30.42 -26.26 40.95
C LEU A 37 -30.35 -25.55 39.57
N THR A 38 -31.50 -25.35 38.91
CA THR A 38 -31.58 -24.63 37.65
C THR A 38 -31.10 -23.17 37.81
N SER A 39 -31.50 -22.51 38.91
CA SER A 39 -31.06 -21.16 39.23
C SER A 39 -29.54 -21.05 39.44
N ILE A 40 -28.95 -22.05 40.14
CA ILE A 40 -27.48 -22.11 40.33
C ILE A 40 -26.76 -22.27 39.00
N VAL A 41 -27.22 -23.15 38.10
CA VAL A 41 -26.65 -23.33 36.76
C VAL A 41 -26.80 -22.06 35.95
N TYR A 42 -27.93 -21.37 36.03
CA TYR A 42 -28.15 -20.09 35.35
C TYR A 42 -27.17 -19.02 35.82
N VAL A 43 -26.94 -18.87 37.14
CA VAL A 43 -25.98 -17.94 37.71
C VAL A 43 -24.56 -18.29 37.26
N ALA A 44 -24.17 -19.57 37.26
CA ALA A 44 -22.87 -20.01 36.78
C ALA A 44 -22.65 -19.64 35.30
N ASN A 45 -23.65 -19.88 34.44
CA ASN A 45 -23.62 -19.48 33.05
C ASN A 45 -23.54 -17.94 32.88
N LEU A 46 -24.25 -17.18 33.71
CA LEU A 46 -24.19 -15.71 33.68
C LEU A 46 -22.79 -15.20 33.95
N VAL A 47 -22.07 -15.79 34.92
CA VAL A 47 -20.66 -15.42 35.19
C VAL A 47 -19.78 -15.66 33.97
N VAL A 48 -19.94 -16.80 33.28
CA VAL A 48 -19.19 -17.10 32.07
C VAL A 48 -19.49 -16.09 30.95
N VAL A 49 -20.76 -15.77 30.73
CA VAL A 49 -21.19 -14.78 29.72
C VAL A 49 -20.64 -13.39 30.05
N PHE A 50 -20.75 -12.99 31.34
CA PHE A 50 -20.22 -11.68 31.78
C PHE A 50 -18.70 -11.57 31.58
N THR A 51 -17.96 -12.62 31.91
CA THR A 51 -16.50 -12.64 31.72
C THR A 51 -16.12 -12.49 30.25
N LYS A 52 -16.82 -13.21 29.35
CA LYS A 52 -16.60 -13.09 27.90
C LYS A 52 -16.98 -11.70 27.38
N ALA A 53 -18.10 -11.15 27.84
CA ALA A 53 -18.56 -9.82 27.47
C ALA A 53 -17.56 -8.74 27.93
N SER A 54 -17.06 -8.83 29.15
CA SER A 54 -16.05 -7.92 29.69
C SER A 54 -14.74 -7.95 28.88
N ALA A 55 -14.26 -9.15 28.54
CA ALA A 55 -13.06 -9.28 27.70
C ALA A 55 -13.26 -8.71 26.29
N SER A 56 -14.45 -8.91 25.70
CA SER A 56 -14.78 -8.33 24.40
C SER A 56 -14.90 -6.81 24.46
N ALA A 57 -15.53 -6.27 25.50
CA ALA A 57 -15.64 -4.83 25.73
C ALA A 57 -14.26 -4.18 25.90
N SER A 58 -13.35 -4.83 26.63
CA SER A 58 -11.97 -4.33 26.80
C SER A 58 -11.25 -4.21 25.44
N ARG A 59 -11.36 -5.22 24.58
CA ARG A 59 -10.75 -5.18 23.22
C ARG A 59 -11.37 -4.10 22.33
N ILE A 60 -12.66 -3.90 22.41
CA ILE A 60 -13.35 -2.83 21.67
C ILE A 60 -12.88 -1.47 22.16
N ASN A 61 -12.82 -1.27 23.49
CA ASN A 61 -12.35 -0.02 24.06
C ASN A 61 -10.87 0.26 23.72
N GLU A 62 -10.02 -0.77 23.66
CA GLU A 62 -8.62 -0.61 23.25
C GLU A 62 -8.52 -0.03 21.83
N VAL A 63 -9.35 -0.53 20.90
CA VAL A 63 -9.40 -0.01 19.52
C VAL A 63 -10.00 1.38 19.45
N LEU A 64 -11.09 1.64 20.20
CA LEU A 64 -11.77 2.95 20.18
C LEU A 64 -10.92 4.05 20.85
N ASN A 65 -10.09 3.70 21.83
CA ASN A 65 -9.21 4.63 22.51
C ASN A 65 -7.83 4.74 21.84
N CYS A 66 -7.61 4.07 20.70
CA CYS A 66 -6.37 4.20 19.93
C CYS A 66 -6.37 5.55 19.22
N GLU A 67 -5.55 6.47 19.71
CA GLU A 67 -5.35 7.76 19.07
C GLU A 67 -4.40 7.62 17.87
N PRO A 68 -4.72 8.24 16.71
CA PRO A 68 -3.82 8.24 15.57
C PRO A 68 -2.53 8.99 15.93
N SER A 69 -1.38 8.42 15.58
CA SER A 69 -0.07 9.03 15.83
C SER A 69 0.20 10.26 14.95
N ILE A 70 -0.54 10.40 13.85
CA ILE A 70 -0.42 11.51 12.91
C ILE A 70 -1.74 12.27 12.91
N THR A 71 -1.66 13.54 13.33
CA THR A 71 -2.78 14.49 13.32
C THR A 71 -2.32 15.77 12.62
N ASP A 72 -3.26 16.53 12.13
CA ASP A 72 -3.04 17.85 11.53
C ASP A 72 -3.83 18.97 12.24
N GLU A 73 -4.23 18.71 13.48
CA GLU A 73 -4.92 19.69 14.31
C GLU A 73 -4.07 20.96 14.48
N GLY A 74 -4.62 22.08 14.06
CA GLY A 74 -3.96 23.40 14.14
C GLY A 74 -3.00 23.70 12.97
N ASN A 75 -2.79 22.79 12.03
CA ASN A 75 -2.00 23.07 10.84
C ASN A 75 -2.72 24.08 9.93
N GLN A 76 -1.97 25.08 9.46
CA GLN A 76 -2.48 26.07 8.53
C GLN A 76 -2.13 25.71 7.10
N SER A 77 -2.95 26.16 6.15
CA SER A 77 -2.67 25.97 4.73
C SER A 77 -1.29 26.52 4.36
N VAL A 78 -0.48 25.70 3.71
CA VAL A 78 0.87 26.07 3.26
C VAL A 78 0.76 26.65 1.84
N ALA A 79 1.32 27.83 1.64
CA ALA A 79 1.38 28.43 0.32
C ALA A 79 2.41 27.71 -0.56
N LEU A 80 1.98 27.28 -1.74
CA LEU A 80 2.93 26.77 -2.75
C LEU A 80 3.80 27.89 -3.29
N PRO A 81 5.09 27.64 -3.61
CA PRO A 81 5.94 28.63 -4.24
C PRO A 81 5.33 29.04 -5.59
N LYS A 82 5.33 30.33 -5.86
CA LYS A 82 4.81 30.83 -7.14
C LYS A 82 5.84 30.63 -8.23
N PRO A 83 5.43 30.27 -9.45
CA PRO A 83 6.35 30.13 -10.58
C PRO A 83 7.24 31.38 -10.81
N SER A 84 6.71 32.59 -10.54
CA SER A 84 7.44 33.85 -10.61
C SER A 84 8.58 33.98 -9.59
N GLU A 85 8.45 33.34 -8.43
CA GLU A 85 9.49 33.33 -7.38
C GLU A 85 10.64 32.39 -7.74
N LEU A 86 10.38 31.38 -8.54
CA LEU A 86 11.37 30.44 -9.07
C LEU A 86 12.23 31.06 -10.19
N ALA A 87 11.66 31.98 -10.96
CA ALA A 87 12.35 32.66 -12.05
C ALA A 87 13.23 33.85 -11.59
N GLY A 88 13.02 34.37 -10.38
CA GLY A 88 13.57 35.61 -9.88
C GLY A 88 14.94 35.56 -9.18
N GLY A 89 15.67 34.42 -9.22
CA GLY A 89 17.03 34.33 -8.65
C GLY A 89 17.09 34.24 -7.10
N ALA A 90 15.97 34.09 -6.42
CA ALA A 90 15.95 33.63 -5.04
C ALA A 90 16.47 32.19 -4.97
N VAL A 91 17.07 31.79 -3.84
CA VAL A 91 17.54 30.41 -3.61
C VAL A 91 16.45 29.44 -4.05
N PRO A 92 16.72 28.54 -5.02
CA PRO A 92 15.68 27.66 -5.52
C PRO A 92 15.18 26.77 -4.38
N VAL A 93 13.89 26.91 -4.06
CA VAL A 93 13.25 26.07 -3.04
C VAL A 93 13.22 24.63 -3.57
N PRO A 94 13.81 23.65 -2.87
CA PRO A 94 13.77 22.27 -3.32
C PRO A 94 12.32 21.73 -3.27
N ALA A 95 11.97 20.90 -4.24
CA ALA A 95 10.68 20.22 -4.23
C ALA A 95 10.58 19.23 -3.06
N LEU A 96 11.70 18.60 -2.72
CA LEU A 96 11.83 17.65 -1.64
C LEU A 96 13.19 17.85 -0.96
N SER A 97 13.20 17.93 0.36
CA SER A 97 14.42 17.96 1.17
C SER A 97 14.26 17.03 2.37
N LEU A 98 15.22 16.15 2.56
CA LEU A 98 15.39 15.36 3.76
C LEU A 98 16.66 15.83 4.46
N SER A 99 16.57 16.14 5.75
CA SER A 99 17.70 16.58 6.57
C SER A 99 17.85 15.66 7.76
N HIS A 100 18.90 14.82 7.73
CA HIS A 100 19.22 13.84 8.78
C HIS A 100 18.01 12.99 9.19
N ALA A 101 17.16 12.64 8.20
CA ALA A 101 15.92 11.93 8.43
C ALA A 101 16.19 10.47 8.80
N SER A 102 15.67 10.05 9.97
CA SER A 102 15.70 8.66 10.41
C SER A 102 14.31 8.20 10.82
N PHE A 103 14.04 6.91 10.67
CA PHE A 103 12.75 6.33 11.05
C PHE A 103 12.90 4.89 11.54
N SER A 104 12.16 4.56 12.63
CA SER A 104 11.98 3.19 13.13
C SER A 104 10.50 2.91 13.40
N PHE A 105 10.07 1.65 13.20
CA PHE A 105 8.67 1.24 13.40
C PHE A 105 8.26 1.07 14.87
N GLY A 106 9.17 1.23 15.82
CA GLY A 106 8.85 1.10 17.24
C GLY A 106 10.01 1.49 18.13
N ALA A 107 9.72 1.79 19.38
CA ALA A 107 10.72 2.10 20.39
C ALA A 107 11.68 0.91 20.58
N GLY A 108 12.97 1.12 20.33
CA GLY A 108 14.01 0.07 20.43
C GLY A 108 14.14 -0.85 19.18
N ALA A 109 13.34 -0.65 18.13
CA ALA A 109 13.56 -1.33 16.86
C ALA A 109 14.73 -0.70 16.10
N ALA A 110 15.42 -1.51 15.29
CA ALA A 110 16.44 -1.00 14.38
C ALA A 110 15.81 0.02 13.41
N ASN A 111 16.58 1.05 13.04
CA ASN A 111 16.13 2.03 12.09
C ASN A 111 15.90 1.39 10.72
N ALA A 112 14.72 1.60 10.15
CA ALA A 112 14.41 1.25 8.77
C ALA A 112 14.99 2.27 7.78
N VAL A 113 15.20 3.52 8.23
CA VAL A 113 15.88 4.62 7.54
C VAL A 113 16.78 5.30 8.56
N SER A 114 18.04 5.56 8.20
CA SER A 114 19.06 6.12 9.11
C SER A 114 19.79 7.27 8.45
N ASP A 115 19.68 8.45 9.03
CA ASP A 115 20.47 9.65 8.72
C ASP A 115 20.48 10.02 7.23
N VAL A 116 19.32 10.00 6.58
CA VAL A 116 19.20 10.32 5.15
C VAL A 116 19.16 11.82 4.97
N THR A 117 20.12 12.33 4.17
CA THR A 117 20.17 13.73 3.76
C THR A 117 20.23 13.81 2.24
N LEU A 118 19.24 14.46 1.62
CA LEU A 118 19.19 14.71 0.19
C LEU A 118 18.27 15.90 -0.13
N GLU A 119 18.54 16.56 -1.24
CA GLU A 119 17.70 17.64 -1.78
C GLU A 119 17.39 17.37 -3.25
N LEU A 120 16.13 17.47 -3.62
CA LEU A 120 15.67 17.31 -5.00
C LEU A 120 15.08 18.63 -5.49
N PRO A 121 15.69 19.28 -6.49
CA PRO A 121 15.14 20.49 -7.09
C PRO A 121 13.80 20.25 -7.79
N LEU A 122 13.01 21.29 -7.97
CA LEU A 122 11.75 21.25 -8.71
C LEU A 122 11.95 20.75 -10.15
N GLY A 123 11.02 19.92 -10.60
CA GLY A 123 11.01 19.39 -11.96
C GLY A 123 12.05 18.32 -12.25
N LYS A 124 12.83 17.92 -11.24
CA LYS A 124 13.85 16.90 -11.36
C LYS A 124 13.33 15.50 -11.00
N THR A 125 14.03 14.49 -11.47
CA THR A 125 13.71 13.09 -11.20
C THR A 125 14.76 12.50 -10.25
N LEU A 126 14.28 11.94 -9.11
CA LEU A 126 15.09 11.16 -8.19
C LEU A 126 14.81 9.66 -8.42
N GLY A 127 15.84 8.90 -8.72
CA GLY A 127 15.83 7.44 -8.70
C GLY A 127 16.30 6.93 -7.34
N ILE A 128 15.55 6.02 -6.72
CA ILE A 128 15.97 5.34 -5.48
C ILE A 128 16.17 3.87 -5.79
N ILE A 129 17.38 3.37 -5.59
CA ILE A 129 17.74 1.97 -5.86
C ILE A 129 18.43 1.34 -4.64
N GLY A 130 18.32 0.03 -4.52
CA GLY A 130 18.92 -0.74 -3.43
C GLY A 130 18.29 -2.13 -3.32
N GLY A 131 18.87 -2.99 -2.49
CA GLY A 131 18.40 -4.34 -2.24
C GLY A 131 16.97 -4.39 -1.65
N THR A 132 16.38 -5.59 -1.63
CA THR A 132 15.14 -5.82 -0.88
C THR A 132 15.38 -5.59 0.61
N GLY A 133 14.49 -4.86 1.27
CA GLY A 133 14.64 -4.51 2.69
C GLY A 133 15.60 -3.36 2.98
N SER A 134 16.15 -2.67 1.97
CA SER A 134 17.05 -1.51 2.20
C SER A 134 16.36 -0.23 2.67
N GLY A 135 15.03 -0.23 2.90
CA GLY A 135 14.30 0.94 3.42
C GLY A 135 13.68 1.86 2.38
N LYS A 136 13.73 1.54 1.07
CA LYS A 136 13.22 2.41 -0.02
C LYS A 136 11.77 2.83 0.15
N SER A 137 10.86 1.87 0.29
CA SER A 137 9.42 2.15 0.45
C SER A 137 9.14 2.89 1.76
N THR A 138 9.91 2.62 2.81
CA THR A 138 9.83 3.35 4.08
C THR A 138 10.24 4.80 3.88
N LEU A 139 11.36 5.04 3.20
CA LEU A 139 11.86 6.39 2.92
C LEU A 139 10.81 7.23 2.17
N VAL A 140 10.25 6.69 1.07
CA VAL A 140 9.26 7.42 0.29
C VAL A 140 7.93 7.59 1.00
N SER A 141 7.60 6.75 1.99
CA SER A 141 6.40 6.87 2.82
C SER A 141 6.44 8.05 3.80
N LEU A 142 7.63 8.58 4.12
CA LEU A 142 7.78 9.79 4.93
C LEU A 142 7.34 11.06 4.18
N ILE A 143 7.43 11.07 2.86
CA ILE A 143 7.14 12.26 2.03
C ILE A 143 5.64 12.64 2.08
N PRO A 144 4.66 11.71 1.83
CA PRO A 144 3.24 11.99 1.97
C PRO A 144 2.78 11.94 3.45
N ARG A 145 3.73 11.89 4.39
CA ARG A 145 3.48 11.79 5.82
C ARG A 145 2.55 10.62 6.17
N LEU A 146 2.90 9.41 5.68
CA LEU A 146 2.29 8.17 6.17
C LEU A 146 2.93 7.74 7.49
N TYR A 147 4.14 8.20 7.73
CA TYR A 147 4.89 8.11 8.98
C TYR A 147 5.62 9.44 9.22
N ASP A 148 5.78 9.85 10.47
CA ASP A 148 6.65 10.96 10.85
C ASP A 148 8.08 10.45 11.07
N ALA A 149 9.08 11.20 10.62
CA ALA A 149 10.47 10.89 10.89
C ALA A 149 10.72 10.90 12.42
N SER A 150 11.42 9.85 12.91
CA SER A 150 11.78 9.74 14.34
C SER A 150 12.79 10.80 14.74
N THR A 151 13.72 11.14 13.84
CA THR A 151 14.68 12.25 13.98
C THR A 151 14.87 12.94 12.64
N GLY A 152 15.35 14.18 12.66
CA GLY A 152 15.52 15.00 11.48
C GLY A 152 14.21 15.57 10.95
N SER A 153 14.22 15.98 9.68
CA SER A 153 13.05 16.60 9.04
C SER A 153 12.89 16.16 7.58
N VAL A 154 11.65 16.15 7.13
CA VAL A 154 11.27 15.96 5.73
C VAL A 154 10.47 17.18 5.31
N SER A 155 10.86 17.83 4.22
CA SER A 155 10.20 19.03 3.71
C SER A 155 9.76 18.83 2.27
N VAL A 156 8.57 19.32 1.96
CA VAL A 156 7.98 19.37 0.62
C VAL A 156 7.72 20.81 0.26
N MET A 157 8.17 21.25 -0.90
CA MET A 157 8.07 22.64 -1.36
C MET A 157 8.58 23.66 -0.33
N GLY A 158 9.68 23.31 0.36
CA GLY A 158 10.33 24.15 1.38
C GLY A 158 9.67 24.17 2.76
N SER A 159 8.56 23.47 2.97
CA SER A 159 7.87 23.39 4.26
C SER A 159 7.93 21.99 4.85
N ASP A 160 8.20 21.86 6.15
CA ASP A 160 8.19 20.57 6.85
C ASP A 160 6.82 19.88 6.67
N VAL A 161 6.82 18.58 6.36
CA VAL A 161 5.60 17.82 6.14
C VAL A 161 4.66 17.81 7.36
N ARG A 162 5.21 18.05 8.56
CA ARG A 162 4.43 18.13 9.81
C ARG A 162 3.62 19.41 9.93
N ALA A 163 4.02 20.46 9.20
CA ALA A 163 3.31 21.75 9.19
C ALA A 163 2.15 21.78 8.19
N TRP A 164 2.07 20.80 7.28
CA TRP A 164 1.02 20.75 6.27
C TRP A 164 -0.28 20.16 6.82
N PRO A 165 -1.47 20.68 6.41
CA PRO A 165 -2.70 19.90 6.45
C PRO A 165 -2.54 18.64 5.60
N LEU A 166 -2.93 17.48 6.12
CA LEU A 166 -2.70 16.19 5.45
C LEU A 166 -3.36 16.13 4.07
N ASP A 167 -4.56 16.67 3.94
CA ASP A 167 -5.27 16.68 2.66
C ASP A 167 -4.51 17.51 1.61
N GLN A 168 -4.02 18.70 2.00
CA GLN A 168 -3.24 19.54 1.09
C GLN A 168 -1.92 18.88 0.72
N LEU A 169 -1.17 18.32 1.68
CA LEU A 169 0.07 17.61 1.41
C LEU A 169 -0.14 16.47 0.42
N ARG A 170 -1.17 15.65 0.66
CA ARG A 170 -1.51 14.50 -0.18
C ARG A 170 -2.14 14.89 -1.51
N HIS A 171 -2.62 16.14 -1.65
CA HIS A 171 -2.98 16.71 -2.94
C HIS A 171 -1.73 17.16 -3.73
N VAL A 172 -0.73 17.69 -3.09
CA VAL A 172 0.57 18.08 -3.70
C VAL A 172 1.40 16.85 -4.05
N VAL A 173 1.43 15.85 -3.16
CA VAL A 173 2.22 14.62 -3.32
C VAL A 173 1.32 13.45 -3.70
N ALA A 174 1.47 12.94 -4.91
CA ALA A 174 0.79 11.73 -5.35
C ALA A 174 1.69 10.50 -5.22
N THR A 175 1.13 9.39 -4.76
CA THR A 175 1.89 8.14 -4.63
C THR A 175 1.23 7.04 -5.45
N VAL A 176 2.02 6.37 -6.28
CA VAL A 176 1.67 5.12 -6.95
C VAL A 176 2.26 3.97 -6.14
N PRO A 177 1.45 3.16 -5.46
CA PRO A 177 1.96 2.08 -4.62
C PRO A 177 2.52 0.93 -5.46
N GLN A 178 3.41 0.16 -4.87
CA GLN A 178 4.01 -1.03 -5.49
C GLN A 178 2.93 -2.02 -5.96
N ARG A 179 1.91 -2.27 -5.15
CA ARG A 179 0.79 -3.15 -5.51
C ARG A 179 -0.37 -2.33 -6.06
N ALA A 180 -0.64 -2.49 -7.36
CA ALA A 180 -1.82 -1.89 -7.97
C ALA A 180 -3.12 -2.39 -7.33
N SER A 181 -3.91 -1.47 -6.81
CA SER A 181 -5.22 -1.76 -6.22
C SER A 181 -6.27 -0.81 -6.77
N LEU A 182 -7.33 -1.39 -7.33
CA LEU A 182 -8.52 -0.67 -7.79
C LEU A 182 -9.70 -1.02 -6.90
N VAL A 183 -10.58 -0.06 -6.70
CA VAL A 183 -11.81 -0.23 -5.92
C VAL A 183 -12.95 -0.59 -6.85
N SER A 184 -13.89 -1.40 -6.35
CA SER A 184 -15.11 -1.73 -7.11
C SER A 184 -15.91 -0.47 -7.44
N GLY A 185 -16.41 -0.39 -8.68
CA GLY A 185 -17.12 0.77 -9.21
C GLY A 185 -16.90 0.91 -10.70
N THR A 186 -16.51 2.08 -11.15
CA THR A 186 -16.17 2.38 -12.56
C THR A 186 -14.72 2.84 -12.69
N ILE A 187 -14.19 2.91 -13.91
CA ILE A 187 -12.88 3.52 -14.16
C ILE A 187 -12.94 4.99 -13.71
N ARG A 188 -14.00 5.72 -14.05
CA ARG A 188 -14.24 7.10 -13.62
C ARG A 188 -14.12 7.24 -12.10
N SER A 189 -14.88 6.47 -11.33
CA SER A 189 -14.88 6.55 -9.86
C SER A 189 -13.54 6.24 -9.24
N ASN A 190 -12.71 5.41 -9.89
CA ASN A 190 -11.34 5.16 -9.45
C ASN A 190 -10.39 6.32 -9.76
N LEU A 191 -10.57 7.00 -10.90
CA LEU A 191 -9.73 8.12 -11.30
C LEU A 191 -10.03 9.38 -10.50
N THR A 192 -11.32 9.67 -10.25
CA THR A 192 -11.78 10.86 -9.51
C THR A 192 -11.54 10.75 -8.00
N TRP A 193 -11.04 9.62 -7.49
CA TRP A 193 -10.76 9.42 -6.06
C TRP A 193 -9.90 10.52 -5.44
N ARG A 194 -8.97 11.05 -6.22
CA ARG A 194 -8.05 12.08 -5.77
C ARG A 194 -8.63 13.49 -5.93
N ASP A 195 -9.45 13.69 -6.95
CA ASP A 195 -10.11 14.95 -7.28
C ASP A 195 -11.49 14.65 -7.87
N GLU A 196 -12.52 14.84 -7.05
CA GLU A 196 -13.92 14.59 -7.44
C GLU A 196 -14.42 15.59 -8.50
N ALA A 197 -13.78 16.76 -8.59
CA ALA A 197 -14.14 17.82 -9.55
C ALA A 197 -13.45 17.67 -10.91
N ALA A 198 -12.58 16.65 -11.07
CA ALA A 198 -11.85 16.45 -12.32
C ALA A 198 -12.76 16.26 -13.52
N THR A 199 -12.50 16.99 -14.59
CA THR A 199 -13.24 16.91 -15.84
C THR A 199 -12.89 15.67 -16.66
N ASP A 200 -13.73 15.29 -17.61
CA ASP A 200 -13.46 14.15 -18.49
C ASP A 200 -12.16 14.35 -19.29
N GLU A 201 -11.86 15.57 -19.70
CA GLU A 201 -10.63 15.94 -20.41
C GLU A 201 -9.41 15.66 -19.56
N GLU A 202 -9.45 16.02 -18.26
CA GLU A 202 -8.36 15.76 -17.32
C GLU A 202 -8.19 14.25 -17.05
N LEU A 203 -9.30 13.50 -16.95
CA LEU A 203 -9.25 12.06 -16.80
C LEU A 203 -8.63 11.39 -18.02
N TRP A 204 -9.00 11.80 -19.24
CA TRP A 204 -8.41 11.29 -20.47
C TRP A 204 -6.93 11.67 -20.61
N ALA A 205 -6.56 12.90 -20.24
CA ALA A 205 -5.15 13.32 -20.24
C ALA A 205 -4.30 12.48 -19.27
N ALA A 206 -4.81 12.17 -18.08
CA ALA A 206 -4.16 11.29 -17.13
C ALA A 206 -4.03 9.85 -17.66
N LEU A 207 -5.06 9.34 -18.34
CA LEU A 207 -5.03 8.03 -18.99
C LEU A 207 -4.04 7.97 -20.16
N ASP A 208 -3.96 9.04 -20.97
CA ASP A 208 -3.00 9.13 -22.08
C ASP A 208 -1.56 9.12 -21.54
N MET A 209 -1.29 9.91 -20.52
CA MET A 209 0.01 9.93 -19.82
C MET A 209 0.39 8.57 -19.25
N ALA A 210 -0.56 7.88 -18.62
CA ALA A 210 -0.38 6.54 -18.04
C ALA A 210 -0.37 5.42 -19.10
N GLN A 211 -0.43 5.75 -20.41
CA GLN A 211 -0.51 4.79 -21.52
C GLN A 211 -1.72 3.85 -21.39
N ALA A 212 -2.82 4.35 -20.82
CA ALA A 212 -4.02 3.56 -20.51
C ALA A 212 -5.21 3.84 -21.43
N SER A 213 -5.23 4.97 -22.14
CA SER A 213 -6.37 5.42 -22.93
C SER A 213 -6.76 4.44 -24.03
N GLU A 214 -5.82 3.80 -24.68
CA GLU A 214 -6.11 2.88 -25.78
C GLU A 214 -7.03 1.71 -25.34
N PHE A 215 -6.71 1.04 -24.25
CA PHE A 215 -7.54 -0.07 -23.79
C PHE A 215 -8.83 0.38 -23.11
N VAL A 216 -8.86 1.60 -22.51
CA VAL A 216 -10.09 2.16 -21.95
C VAL A 216 -11.07 2.54 -23.05
N ARG A 217 -10.60 3.18 -24.15
CA ARG A 217 -11.41 3.51 -25.32
C ARG A 217 -11.99 2.27 -26.04
N LYS A 218 -11.31 1.13 -25.96
CA LYS A 218 -11.81 -0.15 -26.49
C LYS A 218 -12.96 -0.76 -25.68
N LYS A 219 -13.20 -0.27 -24.45
CA LYS A 219 -14.33 -0.74 -23.65
C LYS A 219 -15.61 -0.03 -24.09
N PRO A 220 -16.75 -0.74 -24.22
CA PRO A 220 -18.00 -0.14 -24.70
C PRO A 220 -18.48 1.06 -23.88
N GLN A 221 -18.19 1.09 -22.58
CA GLN A 221 -18.60 2.12 -21.65
C GLN A 221 -17.49 3.17 -21.37
N GLY A 222 -16.30 3.03 -21.97
CA GLY A 222 -15.19 3.95 -21.79
C GLY A 222 -14.82 4.16 -20.31
N LEU A 223 -14.92 5.41 -19.83
CA LEU A 223 -14.67 5.77 -18.43
C LEU A 223 -15.65 5.12 -17.45
N ASP A 224 -16.87 4.83 -17.87
CA ASP A 224 -17.91 4.24 -17.03
C ASP A 224 -17.88 2.70 -17.05
N ALA A 225 -16.85 2.11 -17.68
CA ALA A 225 -16.65 0.67 -17.67
C ALA A 225 -16.44 0.15 -16.22
N PRO A 226 -17.09 -0.99 -15.87
CA PRO A 226 -17.06 -1.51 -14.51
C PRO A 226 -15.67 -2.00 -14.11
N VAL A 227 -15.34 -1.76 -12.85
CA VAL A 227 -14.15 -2.25 -12.15
C VAL A 227 -14.60 -3.19 -11.04
N GLU A 228 -14.18 -4.45 -11.09
CA GLU A 228 -14.42 -5.39 -10.00
C GLU A 228 -13.48 -5.14 -8.81
N ALA A 229 -13.83 -5.65 -7.64
CA ALA A 229 -13.02 -5.52 -6.43
C ALA A 229 -11.57 -5.98 -6.67
N GLY A 230 -10.60 -5.08 -6.43
CA GLY A 230 -9.19 -5.32 -6.71
C GLY A 230 -8.83 -5.26 -8.20
N GLY A 231 -9.76 -4.85 -9.08
CA GLY A 231 -9.54 -4.78 -10.52
C GLY A 231 -9.32 -6.14 -11.18
N LYS A 232 -9.98 -7.20 -10.71
CA LYS A 232 -9.77 -8.58 -11.20
C LYS A 232 -10.08 -8.76 -12.68
N ASN A 233 -10.95 -7.92 -13.23
CA ASN A 233 -11.32 -7.89 -14.65
C ASN A 233 -10.31 -7.14 -15.54
N PHE A 234 -9.15 -6.73 -14.99
CA PHE A 234 -8.04 -6.12 -15.74
C PHE A 234 -6.76 -6.96 -15.59
N SER A 235 -5.90 -6.94 -16.60
CA SER A 235 -4.56 -7.52 -16.49
C SER A 235 -3.69 -6.76 -15.47
N GLY A 236 -2.60 -7.36 -15.00
CA GLY A 236 -1.67 -6.71 -14.05
C GLY A 236 -1.18 -5.34 -14.55
N GLY A 237 -0.72 -5.28 -15.79
CA GLY A 237 -0.26 -4.04 -16.41
C GLY A 237 -1.38 -3.00 -16.64
N GLN A 238 -2.61 -3.44 -16.94
CA GLN A 238 -3.76 -2.54 -17.04
C GLN A 238 -4.12 -1.94 -15.68
N ARG A 239 -4.17 -2.76 -14.61
CA ARG A 239 -4.38 -2.26 -13.24
C ARG A 239 -3.33 -1.25 -12.84
N GLN A 240 -2.06 -1.55 -13.13
CA GLN A 240 -0.94 -0.65 -12.82
C GLN A 240 -1.10 0.70 -13.53
N ARG A 241 -1.38 0.69 -14.83
CA ARG A 241 -1.59 1.92 -15.62
C ARG A 241 -2.79 2.73 -15.11
N LEU A 242 -3.90 2.10 -14.74
CA LEU A 242 -5.03 2.80 -14.12
C LEU A 242 -4.68 3.39 -12.76
N THR A 243 -3.86 2.69 -11.97
CA THR A 243 -3.38 3.23 -10.67
C THR A 243 -2.45 4.43 -10.87
N ILE A 244 -1.60 4.39 -11.90
CA ILE A 244 -0.76 5.53 -12.28
C ILE A 244 -1.63 6.70 -12.77
N ALA A 245 -2.60 6.45 -13.65
CA ALA A 245 -3.53 7.48 -14.13
C ALA A 245 -4.25 8.16 -12.95
N ARG A 246 -4.76 7.39 -11.98
CA ARG A 246 -5.38 7.91 -10.76
C ARG A 246 -4.46 8.85 -9.99
N ALA A 247 -3.17 8.53 -9.88
CA ALA A 247 -2.20 9.37 -9.19
C ALA A 247 -1.90 10.68 -9.94
N LEU A 248 -2.07 10.71 -11.26
CA LEU A 248 -1.84 11.88 -12.13
C LEU A 248 -3.03 12.85 -12.19
N VAL A 249 -4.24 12.41 -11.84
CA VAL A 249 -5.42 13.28 -11.74
C VAL A 249 -5.20 14.30 -10.62
N GLY A 250 -5.73 15.53 -10.80
CA GLY A 250 -5.55 16.64 -9.86
C GLY A 250 -4.17 17.28 -9.91
N SER A 251 -3.38 17.01 -10.94
CA SER A 251 -2.11 17.70 -11.26
C SER A 251 -1.12 17.80 -10.09
N PRO A 252 -0.66 16.67 -9.53
CA PRO A 252 0.30 16.69 -8.43
C PRO A 252 1.59 17.42 -8.79
N GLN A 253 2.25 17.98 -7.80
CA GLN A 253 3.57 18.63 -7.94
C GLN A 253 4.72 17.65 -7.72
N VAL A 254 4.49 16.63 -6.90
CA VAL A 254 5.43 15.52 -6.64
C VAL A 254 4.73 14.21 -6.91
N LEU A 255 5.31 13.38 -7.77
CA LEU A 255 4.83 12.04 -8.09
C LEU A 255 5.82 11.00 -7.57
N ILE A 256 5.38 10.16 -6.66
CA ILE A 256 6.15 9.03 -6.15
C ILE A 256 5.67 7.75 -6.84
N MET A 257 6.59 7.01 -7.44
CA MET A 257 6.34 5.71 -8.06
C MET A 257 7.13 4.63 -7.32
N ASP A 258 6.48 3.90 -6.41
CA ASP A 258 7.12 2.85 -5.63
C ASP A 258 7.06 1.52 -6.38
N ASP A 259 8.17 1.13 -7.01
CA ASP A 259 8.35 -0.09 -7.82
C ASP A 259 7.20 -0.38 -8.81
N SER A 260 6.54 0.69 -9.25
CA SER A 260 5.32 0.63 -10.06
C SER A 260 5.56 0.19 -11.50
N ALA A 261 6.81 0.20 -11.96
CA ALA A 261 7.20 -0.24 -13.30
C ALA A 261 7.36 -1.77 -13.42
N SER A 262 7.41 -2.51 -12.31
CA SER A 262 7.68 -3.95 -12.30
C SER A 262 6.63 -4.79 -13.05
N ALA A 263 5.38 -4.31 -13.12
CA ALA A 263 4.27 -4.94 -13.84
C ALA A 263 4.10 -4.46 -15.30
N LEU A 264 4.93 -3.52 -15.75
CA LEU A 264 4.88 -2.97 -17.11
C LEU A 264 5.96 -3.61 -18.00
N ASP A 265 5.65 -3.73 -19.29
CA ASP A 265 6.67 -4.05 -20.28
C ASP A 265 7.60 -2.84 -20.52
N PHE A 266 8.81 -3.10 -21.02
CA PHE A 266 9.84 -2.08 -21.22
C PHE A 266 9.38 -0.92 -22.12
N LYS A 267 8.58 -1.21 -23.17
CA LYS A 267 8.11 -0.18 -24.10
C LYS A 267 7.12 0.75 -23.43
N THR A 268 6.16 0.19 -22.69
CA THR A 268 5.14 0.95 -21.95
C THR A 268 5.78 1.77 -20.83
N ASP A 269 6.75 1.21 -20.09
CA ASP A 269 7.48 1.92 -19.04
C ASP A 269 8.28 3.11 -19.63
N ALA A 270 8.99 2.91 -20.72
CA ALA A 270 9.73 3.98 -21.39
C ALA A 270 8.80 5.10 -21.88
N ALA A 271 7.68 4.76 -22.52
CA ALA A 271 6.67 5.71 -22.98
C ALA A 271 6.03 6.50 -21.82
N LEU A 272 5.73 5.84 -20.72
CA LEU A 272 5.23 6.47 -19.49
C LEU A 272 6.22 7.50 -18.94
N ARG A 273 7.50 7.11 -18.78
CA ARG A 273 8.55 8.01 -18.26
C ARG A 273 8.77 9.22 -19.19
N HIS A 274 8.69 9.01 -20.48
CA HIS A 274 8.77 10.08 -21.47
C HIS A 274 7.60 11.05 -21.31
N ALA A 275 6.36 10.55 -21.23
CA ALA A 275 5.16 11.38 -21.05
C ALA A 275 5.19 12.20 -19.73
N ILE A 276 5.66 11.59 -18.64
CA ILE A 276 5.85 12.27 -17.36
C ILE A 276 6.88 13.42 -17.49
N ARG A 277 8.00 13.15 -18.15
CA ARG A 277 9.05 14.17 -18.38
C ARG A 277 8.57 15.30 -19.27
N GLU A 278 7.85 15.00 -20.36
CA GLU A 278 7.24 16.01 -21.22
C GLU A 278 6.26 16.90 -20.45
N ARG A 279 5.43 16.32 -19.58
CA ARG A 279 4.54 17.10 -18.72
C ARG A 279 5.30 18.03 -17.80
N SER A 280 6.41 17.58 -17.19
CA SER A 280 7.24 18.44 -16.34
C SER A 280 7.76 19.65 -17.08
N VAL A 281 8.27 19.44 -18.31
CA VAL A 281 8.80 20.53 -19.17
C VAL A 281 7.66 21.46 -19.62
N ARG A 282 6.53 20.92 -20.04
CA ARG A 282 5.37 21.70 -20.50
C ARG A 282 4.77 22.52 -19.36
N GLY A 283 4.59 21.94 -18.17
CA GLY A 283 4.08 22.66 -17.01
C GLY A 283 4.93 23.88 -16.66
N ALA A 284 6.26 23.75 -16.73
CA ALA A 284 7.18 24.88 -16.55
C ALA A 284 7.03 25.93 -17.64
N ALA A 285 6.86 25.52 -18.91
CA ALA A 285 6.71 26.44 -20.05
C ALA A 285 5.38 27.22 -20.02
N GLU A 286 4.32 26.62 -19.49
CA GLU A 286 3.00 27.24 -19.34
C GLU A 286 2.89 28.10 -18.06
N GLY A 287 3.97 28.32 -17.34
CA GLY A 287 4.02 29.14 -16.14
C GLY A 287 3.45 28.44 -14.89
N GLY A 288 3.33 27.11 -14.93
CA GLY A 288 2.98 26.28 -13.79
C GLY A 288 4.22 25.74 -13.06
N LEU A 289 4.02 24.96 -12.00
CA LEU A 289 5.09 24.24 -11.34
C LEU A 289 5.43 22.97 -12.14
N PRO A 290 6.72 22.70 -12.40
CA PRO A 290 7.13 21.47 -13.06
C PRO A 290 6.89 20.26 -12.15
N LEU A 291 6.47 19.14 -12.75
CA LEU A 291 6.25 17.87 -12.01
C LEU A 291 7.61 17.29 -11.58
N THR A 292 7.80 17.14 -10.28
CA THR A 292 8.95 16.47 -9.69
C THR A 292 8.62 14.97 -9.51
N THR A 293 9.54 14.10 -9.85
CA THR A 293 9.27 12.65 -9.84
C THR A 293 10.25 11.90 -8.94
N VAL A 294 9.73 11.01 -8.09
CA VAL A 294 10.55 10.07 -7.30
C VAL A 294 10.23 8.66 -7.77
N ILE A 295 11.21 7.95 -8.29
CA ILE A 295 11.10 6.61 -8.83
C ILE A 295 11.85 5.63 -7.93
N VAL A 296 11.14 4.75 -7.26
CA VAL A 296 11.74 3.63 -6.53
C VAL A 296 11.75 2.42 -7.45
N SER A 297 12.90 1.81 -7.64
CA SER A 297 13.01 0.60 -8.45
C SER A 297 14.14 -0.29 -7.97
N GLN A 298 14.00 -1.58 -8.27
CA GLN A 298 15.09 -2.54 -8.17
C GLN A 298 15.86 -2.67 -9.50
N ARG A 299 15.32 -2.10 -10.60
CA ARG A 299 15.94 -2.17 -11.94
C ARG A 299 16.74 -0.92 -12.23
N VAL A 300 18.01 -1.09 -12.59
CA VAL A 300 18.89 0.02 -12.99
C VAL A 300 18.34 0.75 -14.22
N SER A 301 17.81 0.01 -15.20
CA SER A 301 17.23 0.57 -16.42
C SER A 301 16.10 1.58 -16.17
N THR A 302 15.40 1.46 -15.03
CA THR A 302 14.32 2.38 -14.66
C THR A 302 14.85 3.70 -14.09
N VAL A 303 15.94 3.67 -13.34
CA VAL A 303 16.49 4.86 -12.64
C VAL A 303 17.71 5.50 -13.33
N ARG A 304 18.28 4.83 -14.32
CA ARG A 304 19.52 5.25 -15.00
C ARG A 304 19.46 6.67 -15.54
N ASP A 305 18.32 7.05 -16.11
CA ASP A 305 18.11 8.36 -16.74
C ASP A 305 17.55 9.41 -15.76
N ALA A 306 17.54 9.12 -14.45
CA ALA A 306 17.14 10.09 -13.43
C ALA A 306 18.22 11.19 -13.28
N ASP A 307 17.80 12.41 -12.96
CA ASP A 307 18.70 13.54 -12.71
C ASP A 307 19.59 13.28 -11.48
N MET A 308 19.08 12.52 -10.52
CA MET A 308 19.77 12.12 -9.29
C MET A 308 19.37 10.70 -8.93
N ILE A 309 20.32 9.89 -8.50
CA ILE A 309 20.10 8.53 -8.03
C ILE A 309 20.60 8.42 -6.59
N CYS A 310 19.73 7.93 -5.72
CA CYS A 310 20.05 7.59 -4.33
C CYS A 310 20.18 6.06 -4.21
N VAL A 311 21.37 5.61 -3.87
CA VAL A 311 21.63 4.19 -3.59
C VAL A 311 21.43 3.95 -2.09
N LEU A 312 20.45 3.13 -1.74
CA LEU A 312 20.10 2.85 -0.35
C LEU A 312 20.62 1.46 0.05
N ASP A 313 21.31 1.40 1.17
CA ASP A 313 21.78 0.17 1.79
C ASP A 313 21.49 0.16 3.29
N HIS A 314 20.80 -0.88 3.76
CA HIS A 314 20.44 -1.04 5.19
C HIS A 314 19.90 0.25 5.85
N GLY A 315 19.05 0.99 5.15
CA GLY A 315 18.43 2.24 5.63
C GLY A 315 19.29 3.49 5.46
N SER A 316 20.55 3.39 5.04
CA SER A 316 21.47 4.50 4.88
C SER A 316 21.79 4.79 3.41
N VAL A 317 22.17 6.01 3.09
CA VAL A 317 22.59 6.40 1.74
C VAL A 317 24.04 5.92 1.51
N ALA A 318 24.18 4.94 0.63
CA ALA A 318 25.51 4.42 0.20
C ALA A 318 26.13 5.27 -0.92
N GLY A 319 25.31 5.98 -1.69
CA GLY A 319 25.76 6.88 -2.75
C GLY A 319 24.63 7.78 -3.26
N LEU A 320 24.99 8.98 -3.67
CA LEU A 320 24.09 9.98 -4.23
C LEU A 320 24.79 10.66 -5.41
N GLY A 321 24.16 10.72 -6.58
CA GLY A 321 24.73 11.34 -7.79
C GLY A 321 24.03 10.87 -9.05
N THR A 322 24.61 11.15 -10.20
CA THR A 322 24.17 10.66 -11.51
C THR A 322 24.61 9.21 -11.74
N HIS A 323 24.07 8.58 -12.79
CA HIS A 323 24.46 7.22 -13.17
C HIS A 323 25.98 7.07 -13.33
N ASP A 324 26.60 7.97 -14.09
CA ASP A 324 28.03 7.89 -14.41
C ASP A 324 28.92 8.13 -13.18
N GLU A 325 28.56 9.10 -12.33
CA GLU A 325 29.23 9.37 -11.07
C GLU A 325 29.17 8.17 -10.12
N LEU A 326 27.98 7.57 -9.95
CA LEU A 326 27.80 6.42 -9.07
C LEU A 326 28.46 5.16 -9.61
N TYR A 327 28.45 4.97 -10.94
CA TYR A 327 29.13 3.85 -11.55
C TYR A 327 30.66 3.92 -11.34
N ALA A 328 31.22 5.13 -11.32
CA ALA A 328 32.63 5.35 -11.04
C ALA A 328 32.97 5.25 -9.55
N SER A 329 32.15 5.82 -8.66
CA SER A 329 32.49 6.04 -7.24
C SER A 329 31.84 5.06 -6.25
N CYS A 330 30.66 4.52 -6.55
CA CYS A 330 29.90 3.65 -5.63
C CYS A 330 30.04 2.18 -6.01
N GLN A 331 30.75 1.41 -5.18
CA GLN A 331 30.95 -0.03 -5.42
C GLN A 331 29.62 -0.79 -5.45
N LEU A 332 28.73 -0.53 -4.48
CA LEU A 332 27.42 -1.18 -4.41
C LEU A 332 26.57 -0.96 -5.67
N TYR A 333 26.54 0.29 -6.18
CA TYR A 333 25.82 0.59 -7.41
C TYR A 333 26.38 -0.14 -8.62
N ARG A 334 27.71 -0.25 -8.70
CA ARG A 334 28.39 -1.01 -9.77
C ARG A 334 28.07 -2.49 -9.72
N GLU A 335 28.05 -3.07 -8.51
CA GLU A 335 27.66 -4.48 -8.30
C GLU A 335 26.21 -4.74 -8.73
N ILE A 336 25.28 -3.83 -8.38
CA ILE A 336 23.88 -3.90 -8.82
C ILE A 336 23.81 -3.85 -10.36
N CYS A 337 24.50 -2.93 -11.00
CA CYS A 337 24.54 -2.81 -12.46
C CYS A 337 25.06 -4.08 -13.12
N GLN A 338 26.19 -4.61 -12.65
CA GLN A 338 26.81 -5.82 -13.21
C GLN A 338 25.96 -7.06 -13.03
N SER A 339 25.28 -7.18 -11.89
CA SER A 339 24.38 -8.32 -11.63
C SER A 339 23.17 -8.34 -12.58
N GLN A 340 22.66 -7.17 -12.94
CA GLN A 340 21.53 -7.05 -13.87
C GLN A 340 21.93 -7.25 -15.32
N LEU A 341 23.05 -6.72 -15.76
CA LEU A 341 23.58 -6.97 -17.11
C LEU A 341 23.84 -8.46 -17.34
N ARG A 342 24.47 -9.15 -16.39
CA ARG A 342 24.69 -10.60 -16.47
C ARG A 342 23.38 -11.38 -16.54
N ARG A 343 22.34 -10.94 -15.86
CA ARG A 343 21.03 -11.56 -15.88
C ARG A 343 20.33 -11.38 -17.23
N GLU A 344 20.39 -10.19 -17.82
CA GLU A 344 19.83 -9.88 -19.15
C GLU A 344 20.56 -10.67 -20.25
N GLU A 345 21.87 -10.84 -20.16
CA GLU A 345 22.65 -11.67 -21.07
C GLU A 345 22.26 -13.17 -21.01
N LEU A 346 22.03 -13.70 -19.79
CA LEU A 346 21.58 -15.08 -19.61
C LEU A 346 20.14 -15.29 -20.10
N GLU A 347 19.24 -14.36 -19.86
CA GLU A 347 17.86 -14.41 -20.35
C GLU A 347 17.80 -14.26 -21.87
N GLY A 348 18.65 -13.42 -22.46
CA GLY A 348 18.80 -13.27 -23.92
C GLY A 348 19.33 -14.55 -24.59
N GLN A 349 20.24 -15.28 -23.97
CA GLN A 349 20.75 -16.56 -24.48
C GLN A 349 19.70 -17.69 -24.41
N GLN A 350 18.86 -17.72 -23.37
CA GLN A 350 17.76 -18.70 -23.25
C GLN A 350 16.61 -18.42 -24.22
N GLY A 351 16.34 -17.15 -24.54
CA GLY A 351 15.34 -16.78 -25.56
C GLY A 351 15.74 -17.10 -27.00
N SER A 352 17.05 -17.28 -27.27
CA SER A 352 17.61 -17.64 -28.59
C SER A 352 17.67 -19.14 -28.85
N ALA A 353 17.53 -19.98 -27.84
CA ALA A 353 17.45 -21.43 -27.97
C ALA A 353 15.98 -21.84 -28.18
N ALA A 354 15.46 -21.67 -29.39
CA ALA A 354 14.21 -22.32 -29.82
C ALA A 354 14.38 -23.84 -29.71
N PRO A 355 13.45 -24.59 -29.12
CA PRO A 355 13.53 -26.05 -29.12
C PRO A 355 13.45 -26.56 -30.55
N ALA A 356 14.52 -27.22 -30.99
CA ALA A 356 14.50 -27.95 -32.23
C ALA A 356 13.33 -28.94 -32.20
N SER A 357 12.37 -28.75 -33.09
CA SER A 357 11.23 -29.65 -33.30
C SER A 357 11.77 -31.01 -33.76
N THR A 358 11.84 -31.96 -32.86
CA THR A 358 12.03 -33.38 -33.21
C THR A 358 10.72 -33.86 -33.83
N PRO A 359 10.71 -34.36 -35.06
CA PRO A 359 9.50 -34.93 -35.63
C PRO A 359 9.17 -36.25 -34.92
N ILE A 360 7.99 -36.30 -34.31
CA ILE A 360 7.44 -37.55 -33.76
C ILE A 360 7.07 -38.42 -34.96
N ALA A 361 7.86 -39.48 -35.13
CA ALA A 361 7.55 -40.55 -36.08
C ALA A 361 6.26 -41.24 -35.64
N SER A 362 5.28 -41.27 -36.55
CA SER A 362 4.06 -42.03 -36.47
C SER A 362 4.37 -43.52 -36.39
N ALA A 363 4.18 -44.16 -35.24
CA ALA A 363 4.10 -45.60 -35.13
C ALA A 363 2.62 -45.99 -34.94
N SER A 364 2.06 -46.45 -36.04
CA SER A 364 0.84 -47.25 -36.08
C SER A 364 1.12 -48.63 -35.46
N VAL A 365 0.42 -48.99 -34.39
CA VAL A 365 0.27 -50.39 -33.96
C VAL A 365 -1.15 -50.66 -33.54
N CYS A 366 -1.81 -51.35 -34.41
CA CYS A 366 -2.77 -52.44 -34.39
C CYS A 366 -3.41 -52.80 -33.03
N ALA A 367 -4.72 -52.90 -33.11
CA ALA A 367 -5.61 -53.55 -32.15
C ALA A 367 -5.28 -55.04 -31.96
N LYS A 368 -5.48 -55.52 -30.73
CA LYS A 368 -6.13 -56.86 -30.47
C LYS A 368 -6.47 -56.98 -28.96
N GLU A 369 -7.77 -57.09 -28.74
CA GLU A 369 -8.51 -58.12 -27.98
C GLU A 369 -7.97 -58.61 -26.62
N GLY A 370 -8.88 -58.57 -25.65
CA GLY A 370 -9.15 -59.74 -24.84
C GLY A 370 -8.99 -59.53 -23.31
N CYS A 371 -10.13 -59.62 -22.65
CA CYS A 371 -10.52 -59.86 -21.28
C CYS A 371 -10.71 -58.69 -20.39
#